data_5991d570a1d83dac47c76d6e6a757c9a
#
_entry.id   5991d570a1d83dac47c76d6e6a757c9a
#
_cell.length_a   1.000
_cell.length_b   1.000
_cell.length_c   1.000
_cell.angle_alpha   90.00
_cell.angle_beta   90.00
_cell.angle_gamma   90.00
#
_symmetry.space_group_name_H-M   'P 1'
#
loop_
_entity.id
_entity.type
_entity.pdbx_description
1 polymer ?
#
loop_
_entity_poly.entity_id
_entity_poly.type
_entity_poly.pdbx_seq_one_letter_code
_entity_poly.pdbx_strand_id
1 'polypeptide(L)'
;KYRSHFCSDLSIKNLGKKGTLSGWVDTIRDHGNLLFIDLRDNYGITQCVIDGTHFLFEEISKLSNESVLTISGEVVKRSNETINKNLQTGEIEIKIQDYKILSKSEILPLPVNSDIEYGEEIRLKYRFLDLRRNKLHKNIILRSKIISDIRKKMIDRNFVEFQTPILTSSSPEGARDYLVPSRIHKGKFYALPQACLLYTSPSPRDLWI
;
A
#
# COMPACT_ATOMS: atom_id res chain seq x y z
N LYS A 1 8.94 -14.98 12.79
CA LYS A 1 7.98 -14.83 11.67
C LYS A 1 6.91 -13.85 12.13
N TYR A 2 6.72 -12.72 11.43
CA TYR A 2 5.79 -11.68 11.87
C TYR A 2 4.32 -12.04 11.67
N ARG A 3 3.98 -12.95 10.75
CA ARG A 3 2.60 -13.35 10.45
C ARG A 3 2.52 -14.78 9.97
N SER A 4 1.37 -15.42 10.17
CA SER A 4 1.02 -16.72 9.59
C SER A 4 0.15 -16.56 8.34
N HIS A 5 -0.69 -15.51 8.30
CA HIS A 5 -1.66 -15.20 7.23
C HIS A 5 -1.63 -13.72 6.88
N PHE A 6 -2.13 -13.36 5.71
CA PHE A 6 -2.50 -11.99 5.36
C PHE A 6 -3.89 -11.66 5.91
N CYS A 7 -4.21 -10.35 6.00
CA CYS A 7 -5.51 -9.91 6.49
C CYS A 7 -6.69 -10.26 5.56
N SER A 8 -6.44 -10.83 4.39
CA SER A 8 -7.47 -11.34 3.46
C SER A 8 -7.59 -12.87 3.46
N ASP A 9 -6.64 -13.59 4.06
CA ASP A 9 -6.54 -15.06 3.89
C ASP A 9 -7.48 -15.86 4.79
N LEU A 10 -7.92 -15.24 5.89
CA LEU A 10 -8.73 -15.92 6.88
C LEU A 10 -10.19 -16.04 6.44
N SER A 11 -10.76 -17.20 6.69
CA SER A 11 -12.14 -17.51 6.33
C SER A 11 -12.76 -18.49 7.35
N ILE A 12 -14.01 -18.87 7.17
CA ILE A 12 -14.70 -19.89 7.98
C ILE A 12 -13.89 -21.19 8.07
N LYS A 13 -13.08 -21.53 7.07
CA LYS A 13 -12.21 -22.73 7.08
C LYS A 13 -11.12 -22.69 8.15
N ASN A 14 -10.87 -21.52 8.71
CA ASN A 14 -9.84 -21.30 9.73
C ASN A 14 -10.41 -21.24 11.15
N LEU A 15 -11.72 -21.46 11.33
CA LEU A 15 -12.36 -21.41 12.65
C LEU A 15 -11.67 -22.33 13.67
N GLY A 16 -11.50 -21.84 14.90
CA GLY A 16 -10.84 -22.54 16.00
C GLY A 16 -9.31 -22.64 15.87
N LYS A 17 -8.74 -22.15 14.74
CA LYS A 17 -7.27 -22.16 14.56
C LYS A 17 -6.66 -20.87 15.08
N LYS A 18 -5.42 -20.96 15.54
CA LYS A 18 -4.62 -19.80 15.91
C LYS A 18 -4.10 -19.09 14.65
N GLY A 19 -4.39 -17.80 14.52
CA GLY A 19 -3.88 -16.93 13.47
C GLY A 19 -2.97 -15.84 14.03
N THR A 20 -1.93 -15.48 13.31
CA THR A 20 -1.08 -14.31 13.58
C THR A 20 -1.10 -13.40 12.38
N LEU A 21 -1.55 -12.15 12.57
CA LEU A 21 -1.60 -11.10 11.58
C LEU A 21 -0.64 -9.99 11.95
N SER A 22 -0.10 -9.29 10.95
CA SER A 22 0.65 -8.05 11.15
C SER A 22 0.19 -7.02 10.13
N GLY A 23 -0.07 -5.80 10.60
CA GLY A 23 -0.59 -4.74 9.76
C GLY A 23 -0.69 -3.42 10.51
N TRP A 24 -1.36 -2.48 9.86
CA TRP A 24 -1.66 -1.17 10.40
C TRP A 24 -3.05 -1.18 11.04
N VAL A 25 -3.18 -0.45 12.15
CA VAL A 25 -4.48 -0.15 12.75
C VAL A 25 -5.24 0.77 11.81
N ASP A 26 -6.31 0.27 11.21
CA ASP A 26 -7.17 1.06 10.33
C ASP A 26 -8.21 1.85 11.14
N THR A 27 -8.90 1.17 12.05
CA THR A 27 -9.92 1.76 12.92
C THR A 27 -9.94 1.04 14.26
N ILE A 28 -10.15 1.79 15.33
CA ILE A 28 -10.43 1.25 16.67
C ILE A 28 -11.83 1.73 17.07
N ARG A 29 -12.66 0.81 17.55
CA ARG A 29 -13.99 1.09 18.06
C ARG A 29 -14.15 0.51 19.46
N ASP A 30 -14.41 1.39 20.43
CA ASP A 30 -14.68 1.00 21.82
C ASP A 30 -16.19 0.92 22.05
N HIS A 31 -16.64 -0.26 22.49
CA HIS A 31 -18.02 -0.54 22.88
C HIS A 31 -18.13 -0.86 24.37
N GLY A 32 -17.29 -0.23 25.18
CA GLY A 32 -17.24 -0.38 26.64
C GLY A 32 -16.50 -1.64 27.08
N ASN A 33 -17.15 -2.80 27.00
CA ASN A 33 -16.53 -4.08 27.40
C ASN A 33 -15.84 -4.83 26.24
N LEU A 34 -15.91 -4.30 25.02
CA LEU A 34 -15.30 -4.90 23.84
C LEU A 34 -14.62 -3.82 23.01
N LEU A 35 -13.39 -4.07 22.63
CA LEU A 35 -12.66 -3.22 21.70
C LEU A 35 -12.49 -3.98 20.37
N PHE A 36 -12.94 -3.34 19.30
CA PHE A 36 -12.78 -3.84 17.95
C PHE A 36 -11.67 -3.08 17.24
N ILE A 37 -10.76 -3.81 16.63
CA ILE A 37 -9.62 -3.28 15.87
C ILE A 37 -9.71 -3.83 14.46
N ASP A 38 -9.87 -2.97 13.49
CA ASP A 38 -9.70 -3.35 12.09
C ASP A 38 -8.20 -3.27 11.76
N LEU A 39 -7.57 -4.43 11.58
CA LEU A 39 -6.17 -4.54 11.19
C LEU A 39 -6.07 -4.67 9.68
N ARG A 40 -5.34 -3.77 9.04
CA ARG A 40 -5.19 -3.68 7.60
C ARG A 40 -3.78 -4.03 7.16
N ASP A 41 -3.67 -4.80 6.09
CA ASP A 41 -2.43 -4.95 5.33
C ASP A 41 -2.63 -4.57 3.85
N ASN A 42 -1.69 -4.93 2.98
CA ASN A 42 -1.79 -4.64 1.55
C ASN A 42 -2.91 -5.43 0.84
N TYR A 43 -3.39 -6.51 1.43
CA TYR A 43 -4.31 -7.45 0.79
C TYR A 43 -5.74 -7.34 1.29
N GLY A 44 -5.94 -6.82 2.51
CA GLY A 44 -7.28 -6.67 3.06
C GLY A 44 -7.31 -6.18 4.49
N ILE A 45 -8.48 -6.33 5.10
CA ILE A 45 -8.77 -5.94 6.49
C ILE A 45 -9.37 -7.13 7.21
N THR A 46 -8.89 -7.40 8.43
CA THR A 46 -9.50 -8.36 9.36
C THR A 46 -9.82 -7.67 10.66
N GLN A 47 -11.04 -7.85 11.15
CA GLN A 47 -11.43 -7.39 12.48
C GLN A 47 -10.82 -8.30 13.54
N CYS A 48 -10.25 -7.67 14.56
CA CYS A 48 -9.77 -8.30 15.77
C CYS A 48 -10.58 -7.77 16.95
N VAL A 49 -10.86 -8.60 17.94
CA VAL A 49 -11.66 -8.25 19.12
C VAL A 49 -10.90 -8.61 20.39
N ILE A 50 -10.97 -7.71 21.38
CA ILE A 50 -10.45 -7.95 22.73
C ILE A 50 -11.50 -7.59 23.77
N ASP A 51 -11.59 -8.41 24.82
CA ASP A 51 -12.49 -8.22 25.93
C ASP A 51 -11.95 -7.17 26.92
N GLY A 52 -12.83 -6.34 27.48
CA GLY A 52 -12.48 -5.28 28.42
C GLY A 52 -11.83 -5.75 29.72
N THR A 53 -12.02 -7.02 30.08
CA THR A 53 -11.37 -7.63 31.24
C THR A 53 -9.92 -8.07 30.96
N HIS A 54 -9.51 -8.05 29.69
CA HIS A 54 -8.18 -8.49 29.30
C HIS A 54 -7.13 -7.42 29.67
N PHE A 55 -6.03 -7.83 30.28
CA PHE A 55 -4.97 -6.94 30.78
C PHE A 55 -4.33 -6.04 29.68
N LEU A 56 -4.47 -6.41 28.42
CA LEU A 56 -3.95 -5.66 27.27
C LEU A 56 -4.91 -4.58 26.75
N PHE A 57 -6.15 -4.51 27.25
CA PHE A 57 -7.21 -3.65 26.74
C PHE A 57 -6.82 -2.16 26.77
N GLU A 58 -6.35 -1.68 27.93
CA GLU A 58 -6.01 -0.26 28.10
C GLU A 58 -4.87 0.23 27.20
N GLU A 59 -3.90 -0.62 26.91
CA GLU A 59 -2.78 -0.24 26.05
C GLU A 59 -3.22 -0.13 24.60
N ILE A 60 -4.03 -1.07 24.14
CA ILE A 60 -4.54 -1.10 22.77
C ILE A 60 -5.52 0.05 22.52
N SER A 61 -6.40 0.36 23.49
CA SER A 61 -7.41 1.44 23.36
C SER A 61 -6.79 2.83 23.12
N LYS A 62 -5.55 3.05 23.54
CA LYS A 62 -4.79 4.30 23.39
C LYS A 62 -4.00 4.41 22.10
N LEU A 63 -4.07 3.40 21.22
CA LEU A 63 -3.33 3.40 19.96
C LEU A 63 -3.99 4.31 18.92
N SER A 64 -3.16 5.01 18.18
CA SER A 64 -3.60 5.81 17.04
C SER A 64 -3.70 4.94 15.77
N ASN A 65 -4.55 5.37 14.84
CA ASN A 65 -4.62 4.79 13.49
C ASN A 65 -3.24 4.81 12.83
N GLU A 66 -2.97 3.84 11.96
CA GLU A 66 -1.68 3.61 11.30
C GLU A 66 -0.55 3.15 12.26
N SER A 67 -0.82 2.91 13.55
CA SER A 67 0.11 2.16 14.39
C SER A 67 0.28 0.74 13.83
N VAL A 68 1.48 0.19 13.94
CA VAL A 68 1.80 -1.14 13.39
C VAL A 68 1.78 -2.18 14.50
N LEU A 69 0.93 -3.19 14.32
CA LEU A 69 0.74 -4.27 15.28
C LEU A 69 1.01 -5.64 14.66
N THR A 70 1.45 -6.56 15.51
CA THR A 70 1.28 -8.00 15.32
C THR A 70 0.26 -8.48 16.32
N ILE A 71 -0.80 -9.14 15.88
CA ILE A 71 -1.87 -9.67 16.69
C ILE A 71 -1.91 -11.19 16.51
N SER A 72 -1.96 -11.92 17.63
CA SER A 72 -2.13 -13.37 17.64
C SER A 72 -3.38 -13.73 18.42
N GLY A 73 -4.19 -14.64 17.89
CA GLY A 73 -5.42 -15.04 18.53
C GLY A 73 -6.13 -16.17 17.81
N GLU A 74 -7.29 -16.51 18.30
CA GLU A 74 -8.15 -17.55 17.74
C GLU A 74 -9.11 -16.94 16.71
N VAL A 75 -9.26 -17.62 15.59
CA VAL A 75 -10.25 -17.24 14.56
C VAL A 75 -11.62 -17.72 15.01
N VAL A 76 -12.54 -16.80 15.24
CA VAL A 76 -13.91 -17.08 15.67
C VAL A 76 -14.91 -16.57 14.64
N LYS A 77 -16.09 -17.17 14.64
CA LYS A 77 -17.20 -16.74 13.76
C LYS A 77 -17.90 -15.55 14.39
N ARG A 78 -18.20 -14.53 13.59
CA ARG A 78 -19.06 -13.42 14.01
C ARG A 78 -20.52 -13.88 14.20
N SER A 79 -21.25 -13.19 15.07
CA SER A 79 -22.70 -13.36 15.14
C SER A 79 -23.35 -12.93 13.83
N ASN A 80 -24.49 -13.51 13.49
CA ASN A 80 -25.20 -13.19 12.23
C ASN A 80 -25.52 -11.69 12.09
N GLU A 81 -25.70 -11.00 13.21
CA GLU A 81 -26.01 -9.55 13.26
C GLU A 81 -24.79 -8.66 13.00
N THR A 82 -23.59 -9.18 13.24
CA THR A 82 -22.32 -8.45 13.13
C THR A 82 -21.52 -8.77 11.87
N ILE A 83 -22.06 -9.62 10.99
CA ILE A 83 -21.41 -9.95 9.71
C ILE A 83 -21.30 -8.70 8.86
N ASN A 84 -20.08 -8.39 8.41
CA ASN A 84 -19.81 -7.26 7.51
C ASN A 84 -19.59 -7.74 6.07
N LYS A 85 -20.62 -7.62 5.24
CA LYS A 85 -20.58 -8.05 3.83
C LYS A 85 -19.60 -7.25 2.96
N ASN A 86 -19.12 -6.09 3.43
CA ASN A 86 -18.17 -5.25 2.70
C ASN A 86 -16.71 -5.70 2.90
N LEU A 87 -16.45 -6.60 3.86
CA LEU A 87 -15.12 -7.17 4.11
C LEU A 87 -15.06 -8.60 3.60
N GLN A 88 -13.96 -8.95 2.94
CA GLN A 88 -13.72 -10.33 2.50
C GLN A 88 -13.68 -11.32 3.66
N THR A 89 -13.19 -10.87 4.82
CA THR A 89 -13.12 -11.63 6.09
C THR A 89 -14.29 -11.32 7.01
N GLY A 90 -15.39 -10.75 6.50
CA GLY A 90 -16.47 -10.18 7.32
C GLY A 90 -17.31 -11.19 8.09
N GLU A 91 -17.17 -12.49 7.86
CA GLU A 91 -17.85 -13.58 8.59
C GLU A 91 -17.07 -14.05 9.82
N ILE A 92 -15.80 -13.67 9.92
CA ILE A 92 -14.90 -14.09 11.00
C ILE A 92 -14.26 -12.87 11.68
N GLU A 93 -13.72 -13.10 12.85
CA GLU A 93 -12.86 -12.16 13.57
C GLU A 93 -11.78 -12.91 14.34
N ILE A 94 -10.72 -12.21 14.76
CA ILE A 94 -9.69 -12.78 15.63
C ILE A 94 -9.96 -12.33 17.07
N LYS A 95 -10.21 -13.29 17.96
CA LYS A 95 -10.22 -13.06 19.41
C LYS A 95 -8.77 -12.95 19.88
N ILE A 96 -8.35 -11.74 20.25
CA ILE A 96 -6.96 -11.43 20.61
C ILE A 96 -6.56 -12.21 21.88
N GLN A 97 -5.45 -12.92 21.80
CA GLN A 97 -4.80 -13.59 22.94
C GLN A 97 -3.47 -12.91 23.29
N ASP A 98 -2.76 -12.39 22.28
CA ASP A 98 -1.49 -11.71 22.45
C ASP A 98 -1.29 -10.69 21.33
N TYR A 99 -0.52 -9.64 21.59
CA TYR A 99 -0.14 -8.68 20.58
C TYR A 99 1.25 -8.10 20.85
N LYS A 100 1.81 -7.52 19.82
CA LYS A 100 3.07 -6.78 19.90
C LYS A 100 2.94 -5.48 19.10
N ILE A 101 3.18 -4.36 19.74
CA ILE A 101 3.31 -3.07 19.06
C ILE A 101 4.69 -3.03 18.40
N LEU A 102 4.71 -2.89 17.08
CA LEU A 102 5.95 -2.76 16.31
C LEU A 102 6.33 -1.28 16.14
N SER A 103 5.33 -0.41 15.97
CA SER A 103 5.52 1.03 15.88
C SER A 103 4.23 1.75 16.28
N LYS A 104 4.35 2.79 17.10
CA LYS A 104 3.23 3.68 17.43
C LYS A 104 3.21 4.83 16.42
N SER A 105 2.02 5.21 15.99
CA SER A 105 1.78 6.35 15.12
C SER A 105 1.41 7.58 15.98
N GLU A 106 1.82 8.73 15.53
CA GLU A 106 1.31 10.02 16.00
C GLU A 106 0.01 10.40 15.29
N ILE A 107 -0.53 11.58 15.60
CA ILE A 107 -1.71 12.10 14.90
C ILE A 107 -1.40 12.31 13.44
N LEU A 108 -2.20 11.70 12.58
CA LEU A 108 -1.98 11.73 11.14
C LEU A 108 -2.37 13.07 10.53
N PRO A 109 -1.48 13.71 9.76
CA PRO A 109 -1.80 14.92 9.01
C PRO A 109 -2.76 14.66 7.85
N LEU A 110 -2.86 13.41 7.41
CA LEU A 110 -3.70 12.93 6.33
C LEU A 110 -4.27 11.56 6.70
N PRO A 111 -5.58 11.44 7.03
CA PRO A 111 -6.21 10.15 7.29
C PRO A 111 -6.16 9.24 6.07
N VAL A 112 -5.75 7.99 6.28
CA VAL A 112 -5.61 6.98 5.21
C VAL A 112 -6.94 6.32 4.88
N ASN A 113 -7.77 6.08 5.88
CA ASN A 113 -9.08 5.40 5.80
C ASN A 113 -10.26 6.33 5.48
N SER A 114 -9.99 7.53 4.94
CA SER A 114 -10.99 8.53 4.61
C SER A 114 -11.00 8.84 3.11
N ASP A 115 -12.18 9.05 2.55
CA ASP A 115 -12.37 9.49 1.16
C ASP A 115 -12.37 11.02 1.01
N ILE A 116 -12.12 11.78 2.10
CA ILE A 116 -12.01 13.24 2.06
C ILE A 116 -10.90 13.66 1.10
N GLU A 117 -11.19 14.60 0.23
CA GLU A 117 -10.19 15.15 -0.68
C GLU A 117 -9.33 16.20 0.04
N TYR A 118 -8.02 16.09 -0.15
CA TYR A 118 -7.02 17.02 0.40
C TYR A 118 -6.31 17.77 -0.72
N GLY A 119 -5.88 19.00 -0.43
CA GLY A 119 -5.08 19.79 -1.35
C GLY A 119 -3.79 19.06 -1.79
N GLU A 120 -3.34 19.35 -2.99
CA GLU A 120 -2.19 18.69 -3.61
C GLU A 120 -0.91 18.85 -2.77
N GLU A 121 -0.70 20.01 -2.16
CA GLU A 121 0.46 20.29 -1.31
C GLU A 121 0.59 19.31 -0.15
N ILE A 122 -0.49 19.07 0.61
CA ILE A 122 -0.51 18.12 1.73
C ILE A 122 -0.29 16.69 1.22
N ARG A 123 -0.91 16.34 0.11
CA ARG A 123 -0.79 15.01 -0.51
C ARG A 123 0.62 14.73 -1.00
N LEU A 124 1.31 15.71 -1.55
CA LEU A 124 2.71 15.58 -1.98
C LEU A 124 3.66 15.55 -0.79
N LYS A 125 3.43 16.39 0.23
CA LYS A 125 4.24 16.42 1.44
C LYS A 125 4.19 15.09 2.22
N TYR A 126 2.99 14.50 2.31
CA TYR A 126 2.77 13.23 3.02
C TYR A 126 2.45 12.10 2.04
N ARG A 127 3.22 12.02 0.95
CA ARG A 127 2.98 11.10 -0.16
C ARG A 127 2.88 9.64 0.27
N PHE A 128 3.64 9.22 1.27
CA PHE A 128 3.63 7.87 1.82
C PHE A 128 2.29 7.50 2.49
N LEU A 129 1.54 8.45 3.04
CA LEU A 129 0.18 8.24 3.55
C LEU A 129 -0.83 8.25 2.40
N ASP A 130 -0.74 9.23 1.49
CA ASP A 130 -1.64 9.35 0.35
C ASP A 130 -1.62 8.09 -0.54
N LEU A 131 -0.45 7.47 -0.74
CA LEU A 131 -0.31 6.21 -1.50
C LEU A 131 -1.02 5.02 -0.85
N ARG A 132 -1.29 5.05 0.45
CA ARG A 132 -2.03 4.01 1.18
C ARG A 132 -3.54 4.17 1.06
N ARG A 133 -4.03 5.36 0.68
CA ARG A 133 -5.47 5.62 0.49
C ARG A 133 -6.02 4.75 -0.63
N ASN A 134 -7.20 4.20 -0.39
CA ASN A 134 -7.79 3.15 -1.23
C ASN A 134 -7.84 3.52 -2.73
N LYS A 135 -8.32 4.73 -3.06
CA LYS A 135 -8.42 5.22 -4.45
C LYS A 135 -7.04 5.26 -5.14
N LEU A 136 -6.05 5.85 -4.46
CA LEU A 136 -4.72 6.01 -5.04
C LEU A 136 -3.96 4.69 -5.08
N HIS A 137 -4.08 3.87 -4.04
CA HIS A 137 -3.51 2.53 -4.00
C HIS A 137 -3.98 1.68 -5.18
N LYS A 138 -5.30 1.63 -5.43
CA LYS A 138 -5.86 0.93 -6.58
C LYS A 138 -5.30 1.42 -7.91
N ASN A 139 -5.14 2.74 -8.07
CA ASN A 139 -4.57 3.32 -9.29
C ASN A 139 -3.10 2.90 -9.49
N ILE A 140 -2.29 2.88 -8.42
CA ILE A 140 -0.89 2.44 -8.50
C ILE A 140 -0.79 0.97 -8.86
N ILE A 141 -1.62 0.11 -8.26
CA ILE A 141 -1.66 -1.32 -8.60
C ILE A 141 -2.11 -1.52 -10.05
N LEU A 142 -3.14 -0.79 -10.50
CA LEU A 142 -3.61 -0.85 -11.89
C LEU A 142 -2.50 -0.43 -12.86
N ARG A 143 -1.82 0.69 -12.59
CA ARG A 143 -0.68 1.16 -13.39
C ARG A 143 0.43 0.10 -13.49
N SER A 144 0.77 -0.53 -12.36
CA SER A 144 1.78 -1.59 -12.33
C SER A 144 1.38 -2.79 -13.21
N LYS A 145 0.09 -3.21 -13.16
CA LYS A 145 -0.42 -4.28 -14.01
C LYS A 145 -0.36 -3.92 -15.49
N ILE A 146 -0.80 -2.72 -15.85
CA ILE A 146 -0.76 -2.25 -17.25
C ILE A 146 0.67 -2.27 -17.80
N ILE A 147 1.65 -1.75 -17.04
CA ILE A 147 3.06 -1.75 -17.47
C ILE A 147 3.58 -3.18 -17.62
N SER A 148 3.25 -4.06 -16.68
CA SER A 148 3.64 -5.48 -16.75
C SER A 148 3.04 -6.19 -17.97
N ASP A 149 1.77 -5.94 -18.27
CA ASP A 149 1.07 -6.52 -19.42
C ASP A 149 1.64 -6.02 -20.75
N ILE A 150 2.00 -4.72 -20.83
CA ILE A 150 2.66 -4.16 -22.01
C ILE A 150 4.01 -4.86 -22.23
N ARG A 151 4.85 -4.94 -21.18
CA ARG A 151 6.14 -5.63 -21.25
C ARG A 151 5.99 -7.07 -21.74
N LYS A 152 5.07 -7.81 -21.12
CA LYS A 152 4.82 -9.20 -21.52
C LYS A 152 4.43 -9.31 -22.99
N LYS A 153 3.48 -8.48 -23.45
CA LYS A 153 3.04 -8.48 -24.85
C LYS A 153 4.16 -8.14 -25.84
N MET A 154 5.09 -7.28 -25.45
CA MET A 154 6.24 -6.94 -26.28
C MET A 154 7.24 -8.10 -26.34
N ILE A 155 7.55 -8.71 -25.19
CA ILE A 155 8.44 -9.89 -25.13
C ILE A 155 7.87 -11.05 -25.94
N ASP A 156 6.56 -11.32 -25.82
CA ASP A 156 5.86 -12.39 -26.58
C ASP A 156 5.91 -12.17 -28.11
N ARG A 157 6.22 -10.92 -28.55
CA ARG A 157 6.43 -10.56 -29.96
C ARG A 157 7.90 -10.44 -30.35
N ASN A 158 8.81 -10.98 -29.56
CA ASN A 158 10.26 -10.97 -29.77
C ASN A 158 10.91 -9.58 -29.69
N PHE A 159 10.29 -8.61 -29.00
CA PHE A 159 10.97 -7.38 -28.65
C PHE A 159 11.84 -7.58 -27.42
N VAL A 160 12.97 -6.89 -27.37
CA VAL A 160 13.90 -6.92 -26.23
C VAL A 160 13.84 -5.58 -25.51
N GLU A 161 13.66 -5.60 -24.17
CA GLU A 161 13.68 -4.38 -23.35
C GLU A 161 15.13 -3.98 -23.05
N PHE A 162 15.48 -2.74 -23.37
CA PHE A 162 16.76 -2.14 -23.01
C PHE A 162 16.57 -1.00 -22.02
N GLN A 163 17.42 -0.93 -21.02
CA GLN A 163 17.51 0.23 -20.15
C GLN A 163 18.47 1.25 -20.76
N THR A 164 17.94 2.41 -21.13
CA THR A 164 18.74 3.54 -21.61
C THR A 164 19.23 4.40 -20.43
N PRO A 165 20.39 5.06 -20.55
CA PRO A 165 20.85 6.01 -19.52
C PRO A 165 19.83 7.12 -19.28
N ILE A 166 19.54 7.41 -18.00
CA ILE A 166 18.64 8.50 -17.61
C ILE A 166 19.31 9.87 -17.81
N LEU A 167 20.63 9.94 -17.55
CA LEU A 167 21.44 11.14 -17.76
C LEU A 167 22.24 10.99 -19.05
N THR A 168 22.13 11.95 -19.94
CA THR A 168 22.83 11.97 -21.23
C THR A 168 23.34 13.37 -21.55
N SER A 169 23.92 13.56 -22.72
CA SER A 169 24.22 14.90 -23.26
C SER A 169 22.94 15.56 -23.76
N SER A 170 22.90 16.91 -23.74
CA SER A 170 21.82 17.68 -24.32
C SER A 170 21.68 17.38 -25.82
N SER A 171 20.43 17.22 -26.27
CA SER A 171 20.09 17.07 -27.70
C SER A 171 19.54 18.37 -28.26
N PRO A 172 19.94 18.78 -29.45
CA PRO A 172 19.39 19.97 -30.11
C PRO A 172 17.95 19.77 -30.60
N GLU A 173 17.47 18.54 -30.61
CA GLU A 173 16.13 18.15 -31.05
C GLU A 173 15.13 18.15 -29.92
N GLY A 174 14.11 19.01 -29.98
CA GLY A 174 12.98 19.01 -29.07
C GLY A 174 12.87 20.26 -28.19
N ALA A 175 12.02 20.15 -27.15
CA ALA A 175 11.85 21.20 -26.16
C ALA A 175 13.09 21.27 -25.22
N ARG A 176 13.16 22.35 -24.41
CA ARG A 176 14.28 22.58 -23.50
C ARG A 176 14.52 21.38 -22.58
N ASP A 177 15.73 20.82 -22.66
CA ASP A 177 16.18 19.77 -21.74
C ASP A 177 16.27 20.28 -20.31
N TYR A 178 15.97 19.39 -19.35
CA TYR A 178 16.25 19.65 -17.95
C TYR A 178 17.72 19.37 -17.65
N LEU A 179 18.48 20.42 -17.30
CA LEU A 179 19.92 20.30 -17.08
C LEU A 179 20.23 19.95 -15.63
N VAL A 180 21.13 18.98 -15.45
CA VAL A 180 21.64 18.53 -14.15
C VAL A 180 23.14 18.85 -14.06
N PRO A 181 23.59 19.70 -13.13
CA PRO A 181 25.00 20.03 -12.99
C PRO A 181 25.87 18.79 -12.71
N SER A 182 26.98 18.65 -13.40
CA SER A 182 27.93 17.57 -13.15
C SER A 182 28.77 17.83 -11.91
N ARG A 183 28.83 16.88 -10.98
CA ARG A 183 29.75 16.92 -9.83
C ARG A 183 31.17 16.53 -10.19
N ILE A 184 31.37 15.79 -11.27
CA ILE A 184 32.66 15.24 -11.70
C ILE A 184 33.38 16.21 -12.63
N HIS A 185 32.63 16.89 -13.52
CA HIS A 185 33.17 17.78 -14.54
C HIS A 185 32.72 19.21 -14.28
N LYS A 186 33.62 20.07 -13.79
CA LYS A 186 33.31 21.50 -13.54
C LYS A 186 32.80 22.20 -14.82
N GLY A 187 31.70 22.95 -14.70
CA GLY A 187 31.14 23.72 -15.80
C GLY A 187 30.40 22.91 -16.87
N LYS A 188 30.27 21.60 -16.67
CA LYS A 188 29.51 20.71 -17.57
C LYS A 188 28.19 20.28 -16.93
N PHE A 189 27.25 19.92 -17.78
CA PHE A 189 25.92 19.49 -17.39
C PHE A 189 25.57 18.17 -18.09
N TYR A 190 24.81 17.36 -17.39
CA TYR A 190 24.01 16.29 -17.99
C TYR A 190 22.63 16.82 -18.30
N ALA A 191 21.90 16.15 -19.17
CA ALA A 191 20.51 16.43 -19.47
C ALA A 191 19.62 15.23 -19.18
N LEU A 192 18.39 15.50 -18.75
CA LEU A 192 17.30 14.54 -18.81
C LEU A 192 16.67 14.66 -20.20
N PRO A 193 16.89 13.72 -21.12
CA PRO A 193 16.45 13.88 -22.50
C PRO A 193 14.92 13.84 -22.60
N GLN A 194 14.38 14.63 -23.50
CA GLN A 194 12.98 14.55 -23.91
C GLN A 194 12.79 13.74 -25.20
N ALA A 195 13.79 12.95 -25.58
CA ALA A 195 13.73 12.12 -26.77
C ALA A 195 12.78 10.94 -26.54
N CYS A 196 11.54 11.07 -26.96
CA CYS A 196 10.53 10.01 -26.88
C CYS A 196 10.97 8.73 -27.61
N LEU A 197 11.79 8.81 -28.63
CA LEU A 197 12.31 7.68 -29.40
C LEU A 197 13.25 6.76 -28.60
N LEU A 198 13.84 7.26 -27.50
CA LEU A 198 14.66 6.43 -26.61
C LEU A 198 13.82 5.56 -25.65
N TYR A 199 12.57 5.89 -25.44
CA TYR A 199 11.70 5.28 -24.43
C TYR A 199 10.48 4.59 -25.02
N THR A 200 10.17 4.81 -26.30
CA THR A 200 9.03 4.21 -26.97
C THR A 200 9.46 3.21 -28.00
N SER A 201 8.76 2.09 -28.11
CA SER A 201 8.85 1.26 -29.30
C SER A 201 8.58 2.13 -30.54
N PRO A 202 9.34 1.96 -31.61
CA PRO A 202 9.04 2.69 -32.85
C PRO A 202 7.58 2.49 -33.22
N SER A 203 6.87 3.60 -33.43
CA SER A 203 5.52 3.52 -33.95
C SER A 203 5.58 3.00 -35.39
N PRO A 204 4.52 2.41 -35.93
CA PRO A 204 4.47 2.02 -37.33
C PRO A 204 4.79 3.17 -38.30
N ARG A 205 4.69 4.43 -37.87
CA ARG A 205 5.09 5.61 -38.65
C ARG A 205 6.61 5.80 -38.71
N ASP A 206 7.34 5.33 -37.70
CA ASP A 206 8.80 5.51 -37.63
C ASP A 206 9.55 4.45 -38.45
N LEU A 207 8.86 3.43 -38.96
CA LEU A 207 9.41 2.39 -39.84
C LEU A 207 9.55 2.85 -41.30
N TRP A 208 9.18 4.08 -41.65
CA TRP A 208 9.25 4.63 -43.03
C TRP A 208 10.32 5.72 -43.21
N ILE A 209 11.27 5.82 -42.29
CA ILE A 209 12.41 6.71 -42.43
C ILE A 209 13.68 5.96 -42.77
#